data_e8e051078817630763d142fa1fb1ac3d
#
_entry.id   e8e051078817630763d142fa1fb1ac3d
#
_cell.length_a   1.000
_cell.length_b   1.000
_cell.length_c   1.000
_cell.angle_alpha   90.00
_cell.angle_beta   90.00
_cell.angle_gamma   90.00
#
_symmetry.space_group_name_H-M   'P 1'
#
loop_
_entity.id
_entity.type
_entity.pdbx_description
1 polymer ?
#
loop_
_entity_poly.entity_id
_entity_poly.type
_entity_poly.pdbx_seq_one_letter_code
_entity_poly.pdbx_strand_id
1 'polypeptide(L)'
;MQSLFEWDFNERKENLEEILKNHIQEFGKEAQGEEFVYELAYGVRDNLAAIDEIIIKHATEWPMDQIPPVDRNVLRLGIFELMFLKQVPPKVAINEAVELGKTFGGESTGKFINGVIGTLYKELEPADIAGVENSEAKDPEQLSTEKT
;
A
#
# COMPACT_ATOMS: atom_id res chain seq x y z
N MET A 1 -3.43 -2.54 7.63
CA MET A 1 -4.25 -1.47 7.05
C MET A 1 -5.25 -0.89 8.04
N GLN A 2 -5.99 -1.73 8.73
CA GLN A 2 -7.02 -1.26 9.66
C GLN A 2 -6.47 -0.38 10.78
N SER A 3 -5.28 -0.69 11.28
CA SER A 3 -4.64 0.14 12.29
C SER A 3 -4.29 1.52 11.76
N LEU A 4 -3.78 1.58 10.53
CA LEU A 4 -3.49 2.86 9.89
C LEU A 4 -4.76 3.65 9.63
N PHE A 5 -5.82 2.96 9.23
CA PHE A 5 -7.11 3.59 9.02
C PHE A 5 -7.60 4.24 10.31
N GLU A 6 -7.58 3.50 11.41
CA GLU A 6 -8.02 4.03 12.71
C GLU A 6 -7.17 5.23 13.13
N TRP A 7 -5.87 5.10 12.99
CA TRP A 7 -4.93 6.16 13.33
C TRP A 7 -5.19 7.42 12.51
N ASP A 8 -5.38 7.26 11.21
CA ASP A 8 -5.62 8.36 10.30
C ASP A 8 -7.00 8.99 10.53
N PHE A 9 -8.02 8.14 10.72
CA PHE A 9 -9.38 8.59 10.95
C PHE A 9 -9.49 9.47 12.20
N ASN A 10 -8.70 9.14 13.22
CA ASN A 10 -8.66 9.90 14.46
C ASN A 10 -7.64 11.04 14.42
N GLU A 11 -7.29 11.48 13.22
CA GLU A 11 -6.38 12.61 12.99
C GLU A 11 -5.01 12.41 13.62
N ARG A 12 -4.61 11.15 13.77
CA ARG A 12 -3.30 10.76 14.30
C ARG A 12 -3.06 11.23 15.73
N LYS A 13 -4.14 11.45 16.46
CA LYS A 13 -4.05 11.86 17.87
C LYS A 13 -3.75 10.69 18.79
N GLU A 14 -4.09 9.49 18.39
CA GLU A 14 -3.82 8.31 19.16
C GLU A 14 -2.44 7.73 18.83
N ASN A 15 -1.91 6.97 19.78
CA ASN A 15 -0.62 6.31 19.58
C ASN A 15 -0.78 5.10 18.67
N LEU A 16 -0.11 5.11 17.53
CA LEU A 16 -0.19 4.02 16.56
C LEU A 16 0.24 2.69 17.16
N GLU A 17 1.23 2.69 18.05
CA GLU A 17 1.68 1.47 18.70
C GLU A 17 0.57 0.81 19.50
N GLU A 18 -0.20 1.59 20.24
CA GLU A 18 -1.31 1.04 21.02
C GLU A 18 -2.40 0.49 20.12
N ILE A 19 -2.70 1.20 19.03
CA ILE A 19 -3.69 0.72 18.06
C ILE A 19 -3.25 -0.61 17.47
N LEU A 20 -1.98 -0.73 17.10
CA LEU A 20 -1.43 -1.95 16.55
C LEU A 20 -1.49 -3.10 17.56
N LYS A 21 -1.12 -2.83 18.80
CA LYS A 21 -1.17 -3.85 19.85
C LYS A 21 -2.58 -4.36 20.05
N ASN A 22 -3.55 -3.47 20.07
CA ASN A 22 -4.95 -3.85 20.25
C ASN A 22 -5.45 -4.71 19.09
N HIS A 23 -5.14 -4.32 17.86
CA HIS A 23 -5.55 -5.10 16.71
C HIS A 23 -4.87 -6.47 16.66
N ILE A 24 -3.60 -6.52 16.99
CA ILE A 24 -2.88 -7.79 17.01
C ILE A 24 -3.43 -8.71 18.10
N GLN A 25 -3.75 -8.16 19.26
CA GLN A 25 -4.33 -8.92 20.35
C GLN A 25 -5.69 -9.52 19.97
N GLU A 26 -6.48 -8.72 19.26
CA GLU A 26 -7.82 -9.12 18.87
C GLU A 26 -7.85 -10.11 17.71
N PHE A 27 -7.02 -9.89 16.70
CA PHE A 27 -7.09 -10.65 15.45
C PHE A 27 -5.85 -11.48 15.17
N GLY A 28 -4.78 -11.24 15.87
CA GLY A 28 -3.46 -11.65 15.45
C GLY A 28 -2.83 -12.81 16.17
N LYS A 29 -3.55 -13.47 17.05
CA LYS A 29 -2.95 -14.57 17.80
C LYS A 29 -2.41 -15.68 16.91
N GLU A 30 -2.96 -15.78 15.73
CA GLU A 30 -2.53 -16.76 14.75
C GLU A 30 -1.62 -16.17 13.71
N ALA A 31 -1.41 -14.87 13.77
CA ALA A 31 -0.63 -14.17 12.75
C ALA A 31 0.84 -14.46 12.94
N GLN A 32 1.36 -15.23 12.04
CA GLN A 32 2.79 -15.32 11.87
C GLN A 32 3.18 -14.02 11.17
N GLY A 33 4.14 -13.32 11.70
CA GLY A 33 4.59 -12.10 11.06
C GLY A 33 4.15 -10.84 11.76
N GLU A 34 3.98 -10.92 13.07
CA GLU A 34 3.72 -9.73 13.87
C GLU A 34 4.74 -8.65 13.62
N GLU A 35 6.01 -9.03 13.50
CA GLU A 35 7.08 -8.09 13.19
C GLU A 35 6.87 -7.41 11.84
N PHE A 36 6.35 -8.14 10.87
CA PHE A 36 6.09 -7.60 9.56
C PHE A 36 4.96 -6.56 9.61
N VAL A 37 3.95 -6.80 10.43
CA VAL A 37 2.86 -5.84 10.62
C VAL A 37 3.40 -4.53 11.17
N TYR A 38 4.27 -4.60 12.19
CA TYR A 38 4.89 -3.40 12.74
C TYR A 38 5.78 -2.73 11.72
N GLU A 39 6.54 -3.50 10.97
CA GLU A 39 7.40 -2.94 9.93
C GLU A 39 6.62 -2.15 8.89
N LEU A 40 5.50 -2.69 8.44
CA LEU A 40 4.65 -2.02 7.47
C LEU A 40 4.05 -0.74 8.06
N ALA A 41 3.45 -0.84 9.24
CA ALA A 41 2.76 0.29 9.83
C ALA A 41 3.72 1.43 10.18
N TYR A 42 4.84 1.10 10.81
CA TYR A 42 5.83 2.10 11.16
C TYR A 42 6.55 2.65 9.94
N GLY A 43 6.76 1.80 8.94
CA GLY A 43 7.34 2.25 7.69
C GLY A 43 6.48 3.31 7.01
N VAL A 44 5.18 3.10 6.99
CA VAL A 44 4.25 4.08 6.45
C VAL A 44 4.31 5.37 7.27
N ARG A 45 4.22 5.24 8.60
CA ARG A 45 4.27 6.41 9.49
C ARG A 45 5.54 7.22 9.29
N ASP A 46 6.67 6.54 9.24
CA ASP A 46 7.98 7.21 9.18
C ASP A 46 8.28 7.81 7.81
N ASN A 47 7.57 7.37 6.78
CA ASN A 47 7.72 7.87 5.42
C ASN A 47 6.46 8.58 4.92
N LEU A 48 5.59 8.96 5.84
CA LEU A 48 4.26 9.44 5.50
C LEU A 48 4.28 10.63 4.54
N ALA A 49 5.11 11.62 4.80
CA ALA A 49 5.17 12.80 3.96
C ALA A 49 5.58 12.46 2.53
N ALA A 50 6.59 11.62 2.37
CA ALA A 50 7.05 11.20 1.06
C ALA A 50 6.00 10.38 0.32
N ILE A 51 5.35 9.47 1.04
CA ILE A 51 4.30 8.63 0.46
C ILE A 51 3.12 9.50 0.03
N ASP A 52 2.68 10.43 0.87
CA ASP A 52 1.56 11.30 0.55
C ASP A 52 1.86 12.21 -0.65
N GLU A 53 3.10 12.67 -0.79
CA GLU A 53 3.49 13.43 -1.97
C GLU A 53 3.34 12.60 -3.24
N ILE A 54 3.70 11.33 -3.18
CA ILE A 54 3.54 10.42 -4.31
C ILE A 54 2.06 10.26 -4.65
N ILE A 55 1.21 10.11 -3.63
CA ILE A 55 -0.23 10.00 -3.85
C ILE A 55 -0.77 11.26 -4.52
N ILE A 56 -0.42 12.41 -4.00
CA ILE A 56 -0.89 13.69 -4.53
C ILE A 56 -0.49 13.85 -6.00
N LYS A 57 0.72 13.46 -6.33
CA LYS A 57 1.22 13.56 -7.68
C LYS A 57 0.48 12.67 -8.67
N HIS A 58 0.05 11.49 -8.21
CA HIS A 58 -0.53 10.48 -9.10
C HIS A 58 -2.04 10.37 -9.04
N ALA A 59 -2.66 10.85 -7.97
CA ALA A 59 -4.12 10.90 -7.85
C ALA A 59 -4.60 12.32 -8.15
N THR A 60 -4.37 12.76 -9.37
CA THR A 60 -4.55 14.17 -9.73
C THR A 60 -5.99 14.68 -9.68
N GLU A 61 -6.95 13.79 -9.74
CA GLU A 61 -8.36 14.17 -9.72
C GLU A 61 -8.92 14.38 -8.33
N TRP A 62 -8.17 14.00 -7.30
CA TRP A 62 -8.66 14.02 -5.92
C TRP A 62 -7.69 14.72 -4.99
N PRO A 63 -8.10 15.80 -4.32
CA PRO A 63 -7.31 16.35 -3.21
C PRO A 63 -7.12 15.29 -2.13
N MET A 64 -5.97 15.31 -1.47
CA MET A 64 -5.64 14.29 -0.48
C MET A 64 -6.68 14.15 0.62
N ASP A 65 -7.24 15.27 1.07
CA ASP A 65 -8.24 15.25 2.13
C ASP A 65 -9.61 14.75 1.68
N GLN A 66 -9.82 14.60 0.37
CA GLN A 66 -11.06 14.06 -0.17
C GLN A 66 -10.96 12.60 -0.57
N ILE A 67 -9.77 12.03 -0.54
CA ILE A 67 -9.61 10.60 -0.77
C ILE A 67 -10.14 9.87 0.46
N PRO A 68 -11.08 8.93 0.30
CA PRO A 68 -11.62 8.22 1.46
C PRO A 68 -10.51 7.56 2.28
N PRO A 69 -10.65 7.51 3.61
CA PRO A 69 -9.59 6.95 4.47
C PRO A 69 -9.18 5.52 4.13
N VAL A 70 -10.11 4.67 3.70
CA VAL A 70 -9.74 3.32 3.28
C VAL A 70 -8.81 3.37 2.07
N ASP A 71 -9.22 4.11 1.05
CA ASP A 71 -8.45 4.24 -0.17
C ASP A 71 -7.06 4.82 0.11
N ARG A 72 -7.03 5.87 0.92
CA ARG A 72 -5.80 6.56 1.26
C ARG A 72 -4.81 5.65 1.97
N ASN A 73 -5.29 4.88 2.93
CA ASN A 73 -4.40 4.03 3.72
C ASN A 73 -3.98 2.77 2.97
N VAL A 74 -4.82 2.25 2.09
CA VAL A 74 -4.42 1.16 1.21
C VAL A 74 -3.34 1.65 0.23
N LEU A 75 -3.51 2.86 -0.31
CA LEU A 75 -2.49 3.46 -1.17
C LEU A 75 -1.16 3.62 -0.43
N ARG A 76 -1.23 4.09 0.80
CA ARG A 76 -0.02 4.27 1.62
C ARG A 76 0.74 2.97 1.80
N LEU A 77 0.02 1.89 2.12
CA LEU A 77 0.64 0.58 2.27
C LEU A 77 1.23 0.08 0.95
N GLY A 78 0.46 0.18 -0.13
CA GLY A 78 0.92 -0.30 -1.43
C GLY A 78 2.14 0.43 -1.91
N ILE A 79 2.15 1.75 -1.75
CA ILE A 79 3.29 2.56 -2.16
C ILE A 79 4.51 2.26 -1.28
N PHE A 80 4.30 2.08 0.02
CA PHE A 80 5.40 1.72 0.88
C PHE A 80 6.03 0.40 0.45
N GLU A 81 5.23 -0.61 0.19
CA GLU A 81 5.75 -1.89 -0.26
C GLU A 81 6.45 -1.79 -1.61
N LEU A 82 5.89 -1.02 -2.52
CA LEU A 82 6.42 -0.88 -3.87
C LEU A 82 7.73 -0.10 -3.91
N MET A 83 7.78 1.01 -3.21
CA MET A 83 8.86 1.99 -3.35
C MET A 83 9.92 1.94 -2.26
N PHE A 84 9.55 1.54 -1.07
CA PHE A 84 10.45 1.62 0.08
C PHE A 84 10.89 0.26 0.58
N LEU A 85 9.96 -0.64 0.76
CA LEU A 85 10.26 -1.97 1.30
C LEU A 85 10.91 -2.87 0.25
N LYS A 86 10.30 -2.93 -0.92
CA LYS A 86 10.83 -3.67 -2.07
C LYS A 86 11.13 -5.14 -1.79
N GLN A 87 10.33 -5.76 -0.93
CA GLN A 87 10.51 -7.18 -0.59
C GLN A 87 9.70 -8.12 -1.46
N VAL A 88 8.72 -7.59 -2.18
CA VAL A 88 7.93 -8.37 -3.12
C VAL A 88 8.02 -7.74 -4.50
N PRO A 89 7.80 -8.53 -5.55
CA PRO A 89 7.80 -7.97 -6.91
C PRO A 89 6.76 -6.88 -7.06
N PRO A 90 7.04 -5.86 -7.87
CA PRO A 90 6.10 -4.74 -8.03
C PRO A 90 4.68 -5.15 -8.36
N LYS A 91 4.50 -6.10 -9.25
CA LYS A 91 3.17 -6.54 -9.64
C LYS A 91 2.43 -7.22 -8.50
N VAL A 92 3.15 -7.91 -7.65
CA VAL A 92 2.57 -8.54 -6.47
C VAL A 92 2.11 -7.47 -5.49
N ALA A 93 2.93 -6.46 -5.24
CA ALA A 93 2.56 -5.36 -4.35
C ALA A 93 1.31 -4.64 -4.85
N ILE A 94 1.24 -4.39 -6.16
CA ILE A 94 0.08 -3.73 -6.77
C ILE A 94 -1.18 -4.58 -6.60
N ASN A 95 -1.08 -5.87 -6.93
CA ASN A 95 -2.23 -6.76 -6.84
C ASN A 95 -2.73 -6.90 -5.41
N GLU A 96 -1.83 -6.99 -4.45
CA GLU A 96 -2.21 -7.06 -3.05
C GLU A 96 -2.95 -5.81 -2.61
N ALA A 97 -2.47 -4.64 -3.03
CA ALA A 97 -3.12 -3.39 -2.69
C ALA A 97 -4.51 -3.30 -3.29
N VAL A 98 -4.65 -3.70 -4.56
CA VAL A 98 -5.95 -3.70 -5.24
C VAL A 98 -6.93 -4.63 -4.53
N GLU A 99 -6.50 -5.83 -4.20
CA GLU A 99 -7.36 -6.80 -3.52
C GLU A 99 -7.76 -6.33 -2.12
N LEU A 100 -6.83 -5.71 -1.41
CA LEU A 100 -7.11 -5.14 -0.10
C LEU A 100 -8.16 -4.02 -0.24
N GLY A 101 -8.02 -3.19 -1.24
CA GLY A 101 -8.98 -2.13 -1.52
C GLY A 101 -10.36 -2.66 -1.83
N LYS A 102 -10.44 -3.71 -2.62
CA LYS A 102 -11.72 -4.34 -2.93
C LYS A 102 -12.38 -4.91 -1.69
N THR A 103 -11.58 -5.54 -0.84
CA THR A 103 -12.11 -6.17 0.37
C THR A 103 -12.71 -5.16 1.33
N PHE A 104 -12.06 -4.03 1.52
CA PHE A 104 -12.49 -3.05 2.52
C PHE A 104 -13.27 -1.88 1.95
N GLY A 105 -13.13 -1.57 0.67
CA GLY A 105 -13.78 -0.43 0.05
C GLY A 105 -14.65 -0.75 -1.16
N GLY A 106 -14.63 -1.98 -1.64
CA GLY A 106 -15.44 -2.38 -2.79
C GLY A 106 -14.72 -2.21 -4.11
N GLU A 107 -15.45 -2.51 -5.18
CA GLU A 107 -14.88 -2.50 -6.53
C GLU A 107 -14.34 -1.13 -6.96
N SER A 108 -15.05 -0.07 -6.62
CA SER A 108 -14.60 1.27 -7.02
C SER A 108 -13.28 1.64 -6.36
N THR A 109 -13.09 1.23 -5.11
CA THR A 109 -11.83 1.44 -4.41
C THR A 109 -10.71 0.67 -5.10
N GLY A 110 -10.96 -0.60 -5.46
CA GLY A 110 -9.97 -1.39 -6.18
C GLY A 110 -9.54 -0.73 -7.48
N LYS A 111 -10.50 -0.21 -8.24
CA LYS A 111 -10.21 0.47 -9.50
C LYS A 111 -9.40 1.74 -9.29
N PHE A 112 -9.76 2.51 -8.28
CA PHE A 112 -9.04 3.74 -7.97
C PHE A 112 -7.59 3.44 -7.60
N ILE A 113 -7.38 2.46 -6.73
CA ILE A 113 -6.04 2.07 -6.30
C ILE A 113 -5.21 1.58 -7.48
N ASN A 114 -5.81 0.74 -8.33
CA ASN A 114 -5.12 0.24 -9.50
C ASN A 114 -4.69 1.38 -10.44
N GLY A 115 -5.56 2.36 -10.61
CA GLY A 115 -5.25 3.52 -11.43
C GLY A 115 -4.09 4.34 -10.90
N VAL A 116 -4.09 4.62 -9.61
CA VAL A 116 -3.04 5.44 -9.00
C VAL A 116 -1.70 4.72 -9.01
N ILE A 117 -1.68 3.49 -8.47
CA ILE A 117 -0.42 2.75 -8.36
C ILE A 117 0.07 2.31 -9.73
N GLY A 118 -0.85 1.98 -10.64
CA GLY A 118 -0.48 1.63 -12.00
C GLY A 118 0.21 2.78 -12.73
N THR A 119 -0.28 4.00 -12.55
CA THR A 119 0.34 5.18 -13.12
C THR A 119 1.73 5.38 -12.53
N LEU A 120 1.85 5.24 -11.22
CA LEU A 120 3.14 5.32 -10.56
C LEU A 120 4.11 4.27 -11.11
N TYR A 121 3.66 3.05 -11.24
CA TYR A 121 4.51 1.96 -11.72
C TYR A 121 5.08 2.25 -13.12
N LYS A 122 4.28 2.86 -13.98
CA LYS A 122 4.72 3.19 -15.33
C LYS A 122 5.83 4.23 -15.35
N GLU A 123 5.91 5.04 -14.33
CA GLU A 123 6.94 6.08 -14.25
C GLU A 123 8.22 5.61 -13.57
N LEU A 124 8.22 4.41 -12.99
CA LEU A 124 9.40 3.91 -12.31
C LEU A 124 10.51 3.56 -13.28
N GLU A 125 11.72 3.97 -12.92
CA GLU A 125 12.91 3.61 -13.69
C GLU A 125 13.30 2.17 -13.37
N PRO A 126 13.92 1.46 -14.30
CA PRO A 126 14.36 0.09 -14.04
C PRO A 126 15.20 -0.06 -12.78
N ALA A 127 15.98 0.94 -12.44
CA ALA A 127 16.83 0.89 -11.25
C ALA A 127 16.02 0.87 -9.96
N ASP A 128 14.83 1.46 -9.97
CA ASP A 128 13.98 1.53 -8.78
C ASP A 128 13.42 0.17 -8.38
N ILE A 129 13.31 -0.73 -9.35
CA ILE A 129 12.69 -2.03 -9.13
C ILE A 129 13.61 -3.21 -9.45
N ALA A 130 14.83 -2.93 -9.86
CA ALA A 130 15.74 -3.95 -10.39
C ALA A 130 16.00 -5.11 -9.41
N GLY A 131 16.22 -4.80 -8.15
CA GLY A 131 16.55 -5.83 -7.18
C GLY A 131 15.44 -6.82 -6.94
N VAL A 132 14.20 -6.39 -7.10
CA VAL A 132 13.03 -7.23 -6.87
C VAL A 132 12.59 -7.93 -8.14
N GLU A 133 12.60 -7.21 -9.25
CA GLU A 133 12.14 -7.73 -10.52
C GLU A 133 12.96 -8.90 -11.02
N ASN A 134 14.23 -8.93 -10.69
CA ASN A 134 15.10 -10.01 -11.09
C ASN A 134 14.64 -11.37 -10.53
N SER A 135 13.98 -11.36 -9.40
CA SER A 135 13.47 -12.61 -8.82
C SER A 135 12.17 -13.05 -9.48
N GLU A 136 11.53 -12.15 -10.22
CA GLU A 136 10.25 -12.38 -10.85
C GLU A 136 10.35 -12.58 -12.35
N ALA A 137 11.52 -12.43 -12.87
CA ALA A 137 11.71 -12.32 -14.32
C ALA A 137 11.35 -13.55 -15.13
N LYS A 138 10.74 -14.51 -14.54
CA LYS A 138 10.46 -15.75 -15.23
C LYS A 138 9.10 -15.86 -15.86
N ASP A 139 8.25 -14.87 -15.75
CA ASP A 139 6.91 -14.99 -16.28
C ASP A 139 6.47 -13.78 -17.07
N PRO A 140 6.93 -13.66 -18.31
CA PRO A 140 6.52 -12.55 -19.16
C PRO A 140 5.07 -12.60 -19.58
N GLU A 141 4.45 -13.76 -19.57
CA GLU A 141 3.04 -13.87 -19.88
C GLU A 141 2.18 -13.18 -18.85
N GLN A 142 2.55 -13.33 -17.60
CA GLN A 142 1.85 -12.69 -16.52
C GLN A 142 1.91 -11.18 -16.67
N LEU A 143 3.03 -10.67 -17.11
CA LEU A 143 3.18 -9.25 -17.35
C LEU A 143 2.29 -8.77 -18.49
N SER A 144 2.14 -9.57 -19.51
CA SER A 144 1.29 -9.24 -20.64
C SER A 144 -0.16 -9.16 -20.27
N THR A 145 -0.65 -10.11 -19.50
CA THR A 145 -2.06 -10.15 -19.14
C THR A 145 -2.46 -8.98 -18.25
N GLU A 146 -1.54 -8.48 -17.49
CA GLU A 146 -1.83 -7.35 -16.61
C GLU A 146 -1.97 -6.04 -17.35
N LYS A 147 -1.56 -5.97 -18.57
CA LYS A 147 -1.68 -4.74 -19.35
C LYS A 147 -3.05 -4.56 -19.94
N THR A 148 -3.82 -5.59 -19.96
CA THR A 148 -5.19 -5.52 -20.43
C THR A 148 -6.13 -5.31 -19.29
#